data_ae51cb724d345919a4477c90e1bf9f0f
#
_entry.id   ae51cb724d345919a4477c90e1bf9f0f
#
_cell.length_a   1.000
_cell.length_b   1.000
_cell.length_c   1.000
_cell.angle_alpha   90.00
_cell.angle_beta   90.00
_cell.angle_gamma   90.00
#
_symmetry.space_group_name_H-M   'P 1'
#
loop_
_entity.id
_entity.type
_entity.pdbx_description
1 polymer ?
#
loop_
_entity_poly.entity_id
_entity_poly.type
_entity_poly.pdbx_seq_one_letter_code
_entity_poly.pdbx_strand_id
1 'polypeptide(L)'
;MIKTQRPLPRLLYGHSEQVCLWVAERIKDVLYEFDKAQAIGVLDDRGQLMCGVVYHDYRPECGTMQISIASSNPMWARKETIAQLLSYPFEDLNIYKCWITVPSDNTKSLALTKHIGFKQEAILHHQFGKDRHAHFMKMSRKDFKRIYGR
;
A
#
# COMPACT_ATOMS: atom_id res chain seq x y z
N MET A 1 -29.97 -21.03 -5.96
CA MET A 1 -28.59 -21.24 -6.40
C MET A 1 -27.63 -20.38 -5.57
N ILE A 2 -26.76 -21.01 -4.83
CA ILE A 2 -25.82 -20.32 -3.94
C ILE A 2 -24.64 -19.86 -4.80
N LYS A 3 -24.41 -18.55 -4.87
CA LYS A 3 -23.19 -18.02 -5.48
C LYS A 3 -22.01 -18.34 -4.57
N THR A 4 -21.11 -19.20 -5.03
CA THR A 4 -19.84 -19.42 -4.35
C THR A 4 -19.01 -18.16 -4.49
N GLN A 5 -18.78 -17.45 -3.38
CA GLN A 5 -17.84 -16.34 -3.37
C GLN A 5 -16.41 -16.90 -3.45
N ARG A 6 -15.58 -16.24 -4.26
CA ARG A 6 -14.15 -16.53 -4.29
C ARG A 6 -13.58 -16.31 -2.88
N PRO A 7 -12.83 -17.27 -2.32
CA PRO A 7 -12.22 -17.08 -1.01
C PRO A 7 -11.26 -15.87 -1.03
N LEU A 8 -11.15 -15.18 0.11
CA LEU A 8 -10.20 -14.10 0.27
C LEU A 8 -8.77 -14.64 0.16
N PRO A 9 -7.86 -13.90 -0.48
CA PRO A 9 -6.45 -14.29 -0.49
C PRO A 9 -5.89 -14.32 0.92
N ARG A 10 -4.90 -15.20 1.13
CA ARG A 10 -4.20 -15.27 2.41
C ARG A 10 -3.20 -14.13 2.52
N LEU A 11 -3.11 -13.55 3.71
CA LEU A 11 -2.09 -12.56 4.02
C LEU A 11 -0.86 -13.25 4.61
N LEU A 12 0.31 -12.76 4.24
CA LEU A 12 1.59 -13.25 4.73
C LEU A 12 2.16 -12.27 5.75
N TYR A 13 2.12 -12.66 7.02
CA TYR A 13 2.71 -11.91 8.13
C TYR A 13 4.04 -12.53 8.55
N GLY A 14 4.90 -11.75 9.19
CA GLY A 14 6.13 -12.25 9.77
C GLY A 14 7.24 -12.55 8.77
N HIS A 15 7.12 -12.09 7.53
CA HIS A 15 8.12 -12.25 6.48
C HIS A 15 8.47 -10.91 5.84
N SER A 16 8.61 -9.88 6.67
CA SER A 16 8.81 -8.50 6.21
C SER A 16 9.99 -8.34 5.27
N GLU A 17 11.12 -8.98 5.59
CA GLU A 17 12.32 -8.89 4.75
C GLU A 17 12.07 -9.39 3.33
N GLN A 18 11.46 -10.57 3.21
CA GLN A 18 11.14 -11.17 1.91
C GLN A 18 10.14 -10.31 1.12
N VAL A 19 9.11 -9.80 1.79
CA VAL A 19 8.10 -8.96 1.15
C VAL A 19 8.71 -7.63 0.71
N CYS A 20 9.56 -7.01 1.54
CA CYS A 20 10.27 -5.78 1.18
C CYS A 20 11.12 -5.97 -0.08
N LEU A 21 11.87 -7.07 -0.17
CA LEU A 21 12.68 -7.39 -1.34
C LEU A 21 11.80 -7.53 -2.59
N TRP A 22 10.71 -8.26 -2.47
CA TRP A 22 9.77 -8.47 -3.57
C TRP A 22 9.18 -7.15 -4.08
N VAL A 23 8.82 -6.26 -3.16
CA VAL A 23 8.28 -4.93 -3.51
C VAL A 23 9.35 -4.05 -4.14
N ALA A 24 10.56 -4.02 -3.55
CA ALA A 24 11.67 -3.20 -4.05
C ALA A 24 12.06 -3.58 -5.49
N GLU A 25 12.03 -4.86 -5.84
CA GLU A 25 12.32 -5.33 -7.19
C GLU A 25 11.32 -4.82 -8.24
N ARG A 26 10.10 -4.46 -7.82
CA ARG A 26 9.01 -4.06 -8.70
C ARG A 26 8.79 -2.55 -8.77
N ILE A 27 9.36 -1.80 -7.84
CA ILE A 27 9.26 -0.33 -7.83
C ILE A 27 10.55 0.25 -8.40
N LYS A 28 10.48 0.85 -9.58
CA LYS A 28 11.65 1.38 -10.31
C LYS A 28 12.38 2.51 -9.58
N ASP A 29 11.68 3.26 -8.75
CA ASP A 29 12.21 4.47 -8.11
C ASP A 29 12.69 4.22 -6.70
N VAL A 30 12.76 2.97 -6.25
CA VAL A 30 13.36 2.60 -4.97
C VAL A 30 14.86 2.37 -5.20
N LEU A 31 15.67 3.25 -4.63
CA LEU A 31 17.13 3.22 -4.79
C LEU A 31 17.81 2.23 -3.84
N TYR A 32 17.10 1.78 -2.82
CA TYR A 32 17.60 0.84 -1.83
C TYR A 32 16.42 0.05 -1.26
N GLU A 33 16.71 -1.11 -0.73
CA GLU A 33 15.73 -1.94 -0.07
C GLU A 33 15.19 -1.23 1.18
N PHE A 34 13.91 -1.41 1.47
CA PHE A 34 13.25 -0.78 2.62
C PHE A 34 13.87 -1.29 3.93
N ASP A 35 14.89 -0.60 4.44
CA ASP A 35 15.67 -1.05 5.58
C ASP A 35 14.81 -1.26 6.83
N LYS A 36 14.73 -2.52 7.30
CA LYS A 36 14.01 -2.92 8.52
C LYS A 36 12.55 -2.49 8.58
N ALA A 37 11.93 -2.21 7.45
CA ALA A 37 10.52 -1.87 7.43
C ALA A 37 9.65 -3.12 7.67
N GLN A 38 8.46 -2.90 8.23
CA GLN A 38 7.45 -3.94 8.31
C GLN A 38 6.73 -4.07 6.96
N ALA A 39 6.36 -5.28 6.60
CA ALA A 39 5.65 -5.51 5.36
C ALA A 39 4.69 -6.69 5.51
N ILE A 40 3.59 -6.61 4.77
CA ILE A 40 2.59 -7.68 4.70
C ILE A 40 2.42 -8.05 3.24
N GLY A 41 2.46 -9.35 2.95
CA GLY A 41 2.24 -9.87 1.62
C GLY A 41 0.82 -10.38 1.42
N VAL A 42 0.41 -10.48 0.16
CA VAL A 42 -0.83 -11.13 -0.23
C VAL A 42 -0.47 -12.29 -1.15
N LEU A 43 -0.92 -13.49 -0.79
CA LEU A 43 -0.56 -14.73 -1.50
C LEU A 43 -1.69 -15.14 -2.45
N ASP A 44 -1.31 -15.67 -3.61
CA ASP A 44 -2.23 -16.30 -4.55
C ASP A 44 -2.56 -17.74 -4.11
N ASP A 45 -3.35 -18.44 -4.92
CA ASP A 45 -3.78 -19.82 -4.65
C ASP A 45 -2.60 -20.81 -4.59
N ARG A 46 -1.47 -20.44 -5.18
CA ARG A 46 -0.26 -21.28 -5.20
C ARG A 46 0.72 -20.94 -4.08
N GLY A 47 0.36 -19.98 -3.22
CA GLY A 47 1.22 -19.53 -2.14
C GLY A 47 2.33 -18.59 -2.58
N GLN A 48 2.20 -17.97 -3.75
CA GLN A 48 3.17 -16.99 -4.25
C GLN A 48 2.65 -15.58 -4.00
N LEU A 49 3.57 -14.64 -3.80
CA LEU A 49 3.21 -13.24 -3.60
C LEU A 49 2.59 -12.65 -4.87
N MET A 50 1.41 -12.05 -4.73
CA MET A 50 0.78 -11.27 -5.80
C MET A 50 0.68 -9.79 -5.45
N CYS A 51 0.91 -9.42 -4.20
CA CYS A 51 0.97 -8.04 -3.73
C CYS A 51 1.83 -7.98 -2.48
N GLY A 52 2.51 -6.87 -2.30
CA GLY A 52 3.22 -6.56 -1.07
C GLY A 52 2.97 -5.12 -0.68
N VAL A 53 2.77 -4.89 0.62
CA VAL A 53 2.62 -3.56 1.20
C VAL A 53 3.75 -3.37 2.20
N VAL A 54 4.54 -2.34 2.00
CA VAL A 54 5.65 -1.98 2.89
C VAL A 54 5.25 -0.75 3.67
N TYR A 55 5.41 -0.83 4.99
CA TYR A 55 5.11 0.25 5.93
C TYR A 55 6.42 0.85 6.39
N HIS A 56 6.69 2.09 5.98
CA HIS A 56 7.98 2.73 6.25
C HIS A 56 7.79 4.20 6.61
N ASP A 57 8.90 4.86 6.94
CA ASP A 57 8.89 6.25 7.45
C ASP A 57 7.87 6.43 8.57
N TYR A 58 7.86 5.48 9.52
CA TYR A 58 6.97 5.50 10.66
C TYR A 58 7.41 6.57 11.66
N ARG A 59 6.53 7.52 11.92
CA ARG A 59 6.78 8.63 12.85
C ARG A 59 5.69 8.64 13.92
N PRO A 60 5.87 7.86 15.00
CA PRO A 60 4.84 7.76 16.04
C PRO A 60 4.53 9.09 16.71
N GLU A 61 5.52 9.96 16.87
CA GLU A 61 5.35 11.30 17.46
C GLU A 61 4.47 12.20 16.61
N CYS A 62 4.39 11.96 15.29
CA CYS A 62 3.56 12.71 14.36
C CYS A 62 2.26 11.98 14.02
N GLY A 63 2.20 10.67 14.29
CA GLY A 63 1.08 9.85 13.87
C GLY A 63 1.01 9.64 12.36
N THR A 64 2.17 9.61 11.67
CA THR A 64 2.24 9.48 10.21
C THR A 64 3.07 8.29 9.79
N MET A 65 2.78 7.77 8.61
CA MET A 65 3.50 6.65 8.02
C MET A 65 3.38 6.71 6.50
N GLN A 66 4.46 6.39 5.82
CA GLN A 66 4.44 6.18 4.38
C GLN A 66 4.21 4.70 4.09
N ILE A 67 3.47 4.41 3.04
CA ILE A 67 3.35 3.03 2.54
C ILE A 67 3.80 2.97 1.09
N SER A 68 4.29 1.80 0.70
CA SER A 68 4.60 1.48 -0.70
C SER A 68 3.93 0.16 -1.05
N ILE A 69 3.32 0.10 -2.22
CA ILE A 69 2.55 -1.06 -2.67
C ILE A 69 3.04 -1.48 -4.05
N ALA A 70 3.29 -2.76 -4.22
CA ALA A 70 3.54 -3.35 -5.53
C ALA A 70 2.64 -4.57 -5.71
N SER A 71 2.15 -4.78 -6.91
CA SER A 71 1.34 -5.95 -7.22
C SER A 71 1.65 -6.48 -8.61
N SER A 72 1.55 -7.80 -8.77
CA SER A 72 1.66 -8.49 -10.06
C SER A 72 0.31 -8.93 -10.59
N ASN A 73 -0.74 -8.84 -9.76
CA ASN A 73 -2.08 -9.31 -10.10
C ASN A 73 -3.12 -8.44 -9.38
N PRO A 74 -4.01 -7.74 -10.10
CA PRO A 74 -5.00 -6.85 -9.47
C PRO A 74 -6.06 -7.56 -8.65
N MET A 75 -6.16 -8.88 -8.74
CA MET A 75 -7.17 -9.66 -8.01
C MET A 75 -7.01 -9.63 -6.49
N TRP A 76 -5.87 -9.14 -5.99
CA TRP A 76 -5.67 -8.95 -4.56
C TRP A 76 -6.54 -7.84 -3.98
N ALA A 77 -6.92 -6.85 -4.79
CA ALA A 77 -7.47 -5.56 -4.34
C ALA A 77 -8.96 -5.63 -3.98
N ARG A 78 -9.31 -6.58 -3.13
CA ARG A 78 -10.67 -6.70 -2.60
C ARG A 78 -10.81 -5.83 -1.35
N LYS A 79 -11.99 -5.28 -1.13
CA LYS A 79 -12.26 -4.37 -0.01
C LYS A 79 -11.83 -4.94 1.34
N GLU A 80 -12.15 -6.21 1.59
CA GLU A 80 -11.84 -6.89 2.85
C GLU A 80 -10.33 -7.04 3.03
N THR A 81 -9.61 -7.38 1.97
CA THR A 81 -8.15 -7.51 1.99
C THR A 81 -7.48 -6.16 2.22
N ILE A 82 -7.93 -5.13 1.52
CA ILE A 82 -7.42 -3.77 1.70
C ILE A 82 -7.67 -3.30 3.14
N ALA A 83 -8.87 -3.56 3.68
CA ALA A 83 -9.20 -3.20 5.06
C ALA A 83 -8.22 -3.83 6.06
N GLN A 84 -7.87 -5.11 5.87
CA GLN A 84 -6.92 -5.81 6.74
C GLN A 84 -5.52 -5.21 6.62
N LEU A 85 -5.07 -4.90 5.41
CA LEU A 85 -3.75 -4.31 5.19
C LEU A 85 -3.64 -2.91 5.81
N LEU A 86 -4.70 -2.12 5.75
CA LEU A 86 -4.73 -0.77 6.31
C LEU A 86 -5.04 -0.76 7.81
N SER A 87 -5.60 -1.84 8.37
CA SER A 87 -5.83 -1.91 9.80
C SER A 87 -4.51 -1.92 10.60
N TYR A 88 -3.44 -2.42 10.01
CA TYR A 88 -2.14 -2.39 10.68
C TYR A 88 -1.70 -0.96 11.04
N PRO A 89 -1.59 0.00 10.10
CA PRO A 89 -1.24 1.36 10.51
C PRO A 89 -2.34 2.06 11.31
N PHE A 90 -3.60 1.97 10.90
CA PHE A 90 -4.65 2.78 11.52
C PHE A 90 -5.15 2.25 12.85
N GLU A 91 -5.23 0.94 13.03
CA GLU A 91 -5.75 0.32 14.25
C GLU A 91 -4.63 -0.14 15.18
N ASP A 92 -3.66 -0.92 14.67
CA ASP A 92 -2.60 -1.48 15.51
C ASP A 92 -1.58 -0.42 15.94
N LEU A 93 -1.16 0.46 15.02
CA LEU A 93 -0.18 1.51 15.29
C LEU A 93 -0.82 2.86 15.63
N ASN A 94 -2.13 2.95 15.54
CA ASN A 94 -2.89 4.16 15.87
C ASN A 94 -2.42 5.40 15.08
N ILE A 95 -2.06 5.20 13.81
CA ILE A 95 -1.62 6.26 12.90
C ILE A 95 -2.79 7.19 12.57
N TYR A 96 -2.51 8.47 12.45
CA TYR A 96 -3.51 9.47 12.05
C TYR A 96 -3.59 9.64 10.54
N LYS A 97 -2.42 9.53 9.84
CA LYS A 97 -2.32 9.77 8.41
C LYS A 97 -1.34 8.80 7.76
N CYS A 98 -1.79 8.08 6.74
CA CYS A 98 -0.92 7.34 5.83
C CYS A 98 -0.77 8.12 4.53
N TRP A 99 0.41 8.05 3.92
CA TRP A 99 0.66 8.69 2.65
C TRP A 99 1.46 7.80 1.71
N ILE A 100 1.33 8.07 0.42
CA ILE A 100 2.01 7.33 -0.64
C ILE A 100 2.33 8.31 -1.76
N THR A 101 3.51 8.18 -2.37
CA THR A 101 3.87 8.95 -3.55
C THR A 101 3.81 8.07 -4.79
N VAL A 102 3.23 8.59 -5.86
CA VAL A 102 3.07 7.88 -7.12
C VAL A 102 3.64 8.73 -8.25
N PRO A 103 4.59 8.20 -9.04
CA PRO A 103 5.08 8.93 -10.22
C PRO A 103 3.95 9.25 -11.19
N SER A 104 4.00 10.44 -11.78
CA SER A 104 2.95 10.92 -12.72
C SER A 104 2.81 10.05 -13.96
N ASP A 105 3.86 9.33 -14.36
CA ASP A 105 3.84 8.42 -15.49
C ASP A 105 3.35 7.00 -15.14
N ASN A 106 3.09 6.72 -13.86
CA ASN A 106 2.55 5.43 -13.41
C ASN A 106 1.03 5.51 -13.22
N THR A 107 0.31 5.53 -14.33
CA THR A 107 -1.15 5.70 -14.32
C THR A 107 -1.89 4.54 -13.66
N LYS A 108 -1.36 3.31 -13.77
CA LYS A 108 -1.97 2.13 -13.12
C LYS A 108 -1.90 2.23 -11.60
N SER A 109 -0.75 2.61 -11.08
CA SER A 109 -0.55 2.77 -9.64
C SER A 109 -1.41 3.91 -9.10
N LEU A 110 -1.52 5.00 -9.84
CA LEU A 110 -2.35 6.14 -9.45
C LEU A 110 -3.83 5.74 -9.38
N ALA A 111 -4.31 5.00 -10.38
CA ALA A 111 -5.69 4.51 -10.39
C ALA A 111 -5.97 3.57 -9.22
N LEU A 112 -5.03 2.65 -8.93
CA LEU A 112 -5.15 1.73 -7.79
C LEU A 112 -5.17 2.49 -6.46
N THR A 113 -4.28 3.45 -6.30
CA THR A 113 -4.19 4.26 -5.08
C THR A 113 -5.50 5.01 -4.82
N LYS A 114 -6.09 5.59 -5.85
CA LYS A 114 -7.41 6.23 -5.75
C LYS A 114 -8.52 5.23 -5.43
N HIS A 115 -8.47 4.05 -6.05
CA HIS A 115 -9.44 2.98 -5.80
C HIS A 115 -9.42 2.55 -4.33
N ILE A 116 -8.24 2.45 -3.73
CA ILE A 116 -8.08 2.12 -2.31
C ILE A 116 -8.73 3.19 -1.42
N GLY A 117 -8.76 4.44 -1.86
CA GLY A 117 -9.40 5.53 -1.14
C GLY A 117 -8.47 6.66 -0.75
N PHE A 118 -7.23 6.65 -1.24
CA PHE A 118 -6.31 7.77 -1.07
C PHE A 118 -6.75 8.95 -1.91
N LYS A 119 -6.55 10.15 -1.41
CA LYS A 119 -6.85 11.41 -2.08
C LYS A 119 -5.57 12.18 -2.32
N GLN A 120 -5.52 12.88 -3.47
CA GLN A 120 -4.37 13.74 -3.76
C GLN A 120 -4.34 14.93 -2.80
N GLU A 121 -3.20 15.13 -2.17
CA GLU A 121 -2.95 16.29 -1.31
C GLU A 121 -2.07 17.32 -2.01
N ALA A 122 -1.11 16.86 -2.81
CA ALA A 122 -0.15 17.73 -3.47
C ALA A 122 0.46 17.04 -4.69
N ILE A 123 1.08 17.86 -5.56
CA ILE A 123 1.95 17.38 -6.62
C ILE A 123 3.34 17.92 -6.31
N LEU A 124 4.32 17.03 -6.19
CA LEU A 124 5.71 17.39 -5.98
C LEU A 124 6.40 17.40 -7.34
N HIS A 125 6.68 18.61 -7.84
CA HIS A 125 7.25 18.77 -9.17
C HIS A 125 8.66 18.22 -9.26
N HIS A 126 8.95 17.46 -10.32
CA HIS A 126 10.26 16.89 -10.63
C HIS A 126 10.84 15.98 -9.54
N GLN A 127 9.97 15.39 -8.70
CA GLN A 127 10.40 14.58 -7.57
C GLN A 127 11.15 13.31 -7.99
N PHE A 128 10.78 12.73 -9.13
CA PHE A 128 11.41 11.52 -9.68
C PHE A 128 12.31 11.81 -10.88
N GLY A 129 12.72 13.06 -11.05
CA GLY A 129 13.54 13.53 -12.15
C GLY A 129 12.81 14.58 -12.99
N LYS A 130 13.51 15.11 -14.01
CA LYS A 130 12.96 16.17 -14.85
C LYS A 130 11.64 15.70 -15.49
N ASP A 131 10.58 16.50 -15.31
CA ASP A 131 9.23 16.27 -15.83
C ASP A 131 8.57 14.98 -15.33
N ARG A 132 9.13 14.36 -14.28
CA ARG A 132 8.52 13.23 -13.58
C ARG A 132 8.08 13.69 -12.19
N HIS A 133 6.83 14.06 -12.08
CA HIS A 133 6.26 14.61 -10.85
C HIS A 133 5.75 13.47 -9.96
N ALA A 134 5.61 13.75 -8.67
CA ALA A 134 5.01 12.82 -7.71
C ALA A 134 3.63 13.32 -7.32
N HIS A 135 2.63 12.44 -7.42
CA HIS A 135 1.35 12.66 -6.78
C HIS A 135 1.51 12.24 -5.31
N PHE A 136 1.37 13.18 -4.40
CA PHE A 136 1.36 12.91 -2.97
C PHE A 136 -0.07 12.60 -2.57
N MET A 137 -0.33 11.33 -2.23
CA MET A 137 -1.66 10.82 -1.92
C MET A 137 -1.74 10.51 -0.44
N LYS A 138 -2.89 10.79 0.18
CA LYS A 138 -3.07 10.58 1.63
C LYS A 138 -4.38 9.86 1.94
N MET A 139 -4.38 9.20 3.09
CA MET A 139 -5.60 8.71 3.75
C MET A 139 -5.50 9.02 5.23
N SER A 140 -6.51 9.70 5.78
CA SER A 140 -6.60 9.94 7.22
C SER A 140 -7.31 8.76 7.91
N ARG A 141 -7.14 8.66 9.24
CA ARG A 141 -7.90 7.68 10.04
C ARG A 141 -9.41 7.85 9.84
N LYS A 142 -9.86 9.09 9.74
CA LYS A 142 -11.28 9.41 9.49
C LYS A 142 -11.75 8.83 8.16
N ASP A 143 -10.94 8.99 7.10
CA ASP A 143 -11.24 8.41 5.79
C ASP A 143 -11.26 6.88 5.84
N PHE A 144 -10.30 6.27 6.52
CA PHE A 144 -10.24 4.83 6.69
C PHE A 144 -11.52 4.29 7.35
N LYS A 145 -11.95 4.92 8.45
CA LYS A 145 -13.18 4.53 9.15
C LYS A 145 -14.41 4.68 8.26
N ARG A 146 -14.49 5.77 7.51
CA ARG A 146 -15.62 6.05 6.61
C ARG A 146 -15.68 5.02 5.47
N ILE A 147 -14.55 4.68 4.86
CA ILE A 147 -14.51 3.82 3.69
C ILE A 147 -14.64 2.34 4.07
N TYR A 148 -13.96 1.93 5.14
CA TYR A 148 -13.86 0.51 5.52
C TYR A 148 -14.70 0.14 6.73
N GLY A 149 -15.42 1.07 7.32
CA GLY A 149 -16.36 0.82 8.42
C GLY A 149 -15.69 0.41 9.74
N ARG A 150 -14.46 0.86 9.97
CA ARG A 150 -13.70 0.44 11.15
C ARG A 150 -13.28 1.59 12.04
#